data_b05d57cfd7efdf879f24967312292e3a
#
_entry.id   b05d57cfd7efdf879f24967312292e3a
#
_cell.length_a   1.000
_cell.length_b   1.000
_cell.length_c   1.000
_cell.angle_alpha   90.00
_cell.angle_beta   90.00
_cell.angle_gamma   90.00
#
_symmetry.space_group_name_H-M   'P 1'
#
loop_
_entity.id
_entity.type
_entity.pdbx_description
1 polymer ?
#
loop_
_entity_poly.entity_id
_entity_poly.type
_entity_poly.pdbx_seq_one_letter_code
_entity_poly.pdbx_strand_id
1 'polypeptide(L)'
;MKKYTYKTKFNFFVSVLTLLLFSASAQASSKMEIDLYVEDALKQFQKHSTAGTKLAKEAKGILVFPKTYKAGVVIGGEYGEGALRVGDATVNYYSITAASIGAQLGAQLRSQVILFMTDEALDAFRNSEGWEVGIDGSVAIATIGAGEEIDTHTAQQSIIGFIFSNKGLMFNLNLEGSKISSIKK
;
A
#
# COMPACT_ATOMS: atom_id res chain seq x y z
N MET A 1 -52.14 6.65 12.19
CA MET A 1 -51.61 5.90 11.03
C MET A 1 -50.49 6.57 10.30
N LYS A 2 -49.35 7.00 10.95
CA LYS A 2 -48.20 7.67 10.26
C LYS A 2 -46.83 7.05 10.53
N LYS A 3 -46.74 5.91 11.22
CA LYS A 3 -45.43 5.28 11.58
C LYS A 3 -44.85 4.29 10.57
N TYR A 4 -45.62 3.83 9.59
CA TYR A 4 -45.18 2.80 8.63
C TYR A 4 -44.38 3.35 7.43
N THR A 5 -44.55 4.62 7.07
CA THR A 5 -43.98 5.22 5.86
C THR A 5 -42.45 5.51 6.00
N TYR A 6 -41.96 5.72 7.21
CA TYR A 6 -40.53 6.02 7.45
C TYR A 6 -39.62 4.79 7.35
N LYS A 7 -40.08 3.64 7.88
CA LYS A 7 -39.33 2.38 7.81
C LYS A 7 -39.16 1.89 6.37
N THR A 8 -40.16 2.04 5.53
CA THR A 8 -40.14 1.60 4.13
C THR A 8 -39.19 2.46 3.31
N LYS A 9 -39.17 3.78 3.52
CA LYS A 9 -38.24 4.70 2.84
C LYS A 9 -36.80 4.51 3.28
N PHE A 10 -36.57 4.24 4.57
CA PHE A 10 -35.24 3.97 5.12
C PHE A 10 -34.67 2.65 4.56
N ASN A 11 -35.47 1.58 4.54
CA ASN A 11 -35.04 0.29 3.98
C ASN A 11 -34.79 0.38 2.46
N PHE A 12 -35.58 1.15 1.73
CA PHE A 12 -35.37 1.39 0.30
C PHE A 12 -34.06 2.15 0.07
N PHE A 13 -33.75 3.15 0.88
CA PHE A 13 -32.51 3.94 0.77
C PHE A 13 -31.26 3.09 1.12
N VAL A 14 -31.36 2.25 2.13
CA VAL A 14 -30.30 1.28 2.51
C VAL A 14 -30.11 0.25 1.39
N SER A 15 -31.16 -0.29 0.80
CA SER A 15 -31.07 -1.24 -0.32
C SER A 15 -30.47 -0.63 -1.58
N VAL A 16 -30.83 0.61 -1.92
CA VAL A 16 -30.24 1.32 -3.06
C VAL A 16 -28.77 1.65 -2.83
N LEU A 17 -28.41 2.04 -1.61
CA LEU A 17 -27.00 2.29 -1.24
C LEU A 17 -26.16 1.01 -1.28
N THR A 18 -26.73 -0.13 -0.87
CA THR A 18 -26.07 -1.44 -0.94
C THR A 18 -25.89 -1.89 -2.40
N LEU A 19 -26.87 -1.64 -3.26
CA LEU A 19 -26.79 -1.97 -4.70
C LEU A 19 -25.73 -1.12 -5.43
N LEU A 20 -25.59 0.15 -5.06
CA LEU A 20 -24.58 1.06 -5.62
C LEU A 20 -23.15 0.69 -5.22
N LEU A 21 -22.97 0.06 -4.05
CA LEU A 21 -21.67 -0.43 -3.59
C LEU A 21 -21.21 -1.71 -4.32
N PHE A 22 -22.13 -2.49 -4.89
CA PHE A 22 -21.80 -3.71 -5.64
C PHE A 22 -21.47 -3.48 -7.11
N SER A 23 -21.71 -2.30 -7.67
CA SER A 23 -21.44 -2.00 -9.09
C SER A 23 -20.06 -1.38 -9.37
N ALA A 24 -19.22 -1.19 -8.36
CA ALA A 24 -17.82 -0.88 -8.59
C ALA A 24 -17.12 -2.17 -9.09
N SER A 25 -17.15 -2.41 -10.38
CA SER A 25 -16.28 -3.39 -11.03
C SER A 25 -14.85 -2.99 -10.68
N ALA A 26 -14.25 -3.70 -9.72
CA ALA A 26 -12.81 -3.57 -9.45
C ALA A 26 -12.09 -4.08 -10.70
N GLN A 27 -11.80 -3.17 -11.60
CA GLN A 27 -11.03 -3.47 -12.81
C GLN A 27 -9.59 -3.67 -12.34
N ALA A 28 -9.18 -4.93 -12.26
CA ALA A 28 -7.80 -5.28 -11.93
C ALA A 28 -6.88 -4.69 -13.01
N SER A 29 -5.84 -3.97 -12.59
CA SER A 29 -4.88 -3.38 -13.51
C SER A 29 -4.16 -4.44 -14.33
N SER A 30 -3.87 -4.17 -15.59
CA SER A 30 -3.06 -5.07 -16.42
C SER A 30 -1.59 -5.08 -15.95
N LYS A 31 -0.83 -6.12 -16.33
CA LYS A 31 0.63 -6.15 -16.08
C LYS A 31 1.31 -4.87 -16.53
N MET A 32 1.06 -4.49 -17.79
CA MET A 32 1.65 -3.29 -18.39
C MET A 32 1.30 -2.03 -17.61
N GLU A 33 0.09 -1.91 -17.14
CA GLU A 33 -0.36 -0.76 -16.37
C GLU A 33 0.33 -0.70 -15.01
N ILE A 34 0.45 -1.84 -14.30
CA ILE A 34 1.17 -1.90 -13.03
C ILE A 34 2.64 -1.53 -13.24
N ASP A 35 3.30 -2.10 -14.26
CA ASP A 35 4.70 -1.84 -14.55
C ASP A 35 4.96 -0.36 -14.87
N LEU A 36 4.10 0.28 -15.66
CA LEU A 36 4.20 1.72 -15.95
C LEU A 36 4.06 2.58 -14.68
N TYR A 37 3.10 2.26 -13.82
CA TYR A 37 2.93 3.00 -12.57
C TYR A 37 4.06 2.73 -11.57
N VAL A 38 4.62 1.52 -11.54
CA VAL A 38 5.79 1.17 -10.73
C VAL A 38 7.00 1.99 -11.17
N GLU A 39 7.25 2.10 -12.48
CA GLU A 39 8.33 2.94 -13.01
C GLU A 39 8.16 4.43 -12.63
N ASP A 40 6.94 4.95 -12.74
CA ASP A 40 6.66 6.34 -12.35
C ASP A 40 6.85 6.54 -10.83
N ALA A 41 6.35 5.62 -10.01
CA ALA A 41 6.52 5.67 -8.56
C ALA A 41 7.99 5.62 -8.14
N LEU A 42 8.81 4.78 -8.79
CA LEU A 42 10.26 4.72 -8.53
C LEU A 42 10.96 6.02 -8.92
N LYS A 43 10.62 6.64 -10.05
CA LYS A 43 11.14 7.96 -10.44
C LYS A 43 10.76 9.04 -9.42
N GLN A 44 9.54 9.00 -8.91
CA GLN A 44 9.08 9.92 -7.87
C GLN A 44 9.84 9.69 -6.55
N PHE A 45 9.98 8.44 -6.14
CA PHE A 45 10.76 8.05 -4.97
C PHE A 45 12.19 8.60 -5.02
N GLN A 46 12.86 8.43 -6.17
CA GLN A 46 14.22 8.97 -6.40
C GLN A 46 14.29 10.50 -6.25
N LYS A 47 13.25 11.22 -6.67
CA LYS A 47 13.21 12.69 -6.55
C LYS A 47 12.99 13.13 -5.10
N HIS A 48 12.26 12.33 -4.29
CA HIS A 48 11.87 12.72 -2.94
C HIS A 48 12.85 12.25 -1.85
N SER A 49 13.68 11.22 -2.09
CA SER A 49 14.59 10.69 -1.09
C SER A 49 15.94 10.29 -1.72
N THR A 50 16.94 11.10 -1.47
CA THR A 50 18.34 10.77 -1.87
C THR A 50 18.86 9.58 -1.07
N ALA A 51 18.57 9.53 0.25
CA ALA A 51 19.00 8.43 1.11
C ALA A 51 18.25 7.13 0.77
N GLY A 52 16.92 7.19 0.55
CA GLY A 52 16.15 6.05 0.09
C GLY A 52 16.62 5.52 -1.28
N THR A 53 17.04 6.42 -2.19
CA THR A 53 17.60 6.02 -3.49
C THR A 53 18.92 5.28 -3.34
N LYS A 54 19.77 5.65 -2.37
CA LYS A 54 21.01 4.91 -2.09
C LYS A 54 20.68 3.50 -1.57
N LEU A 55 19.79 3.40 -0.58
CA LEU A 55 19.35 2.11 -0.03
C LEU A 55 18.71 1.21 -1.11
N ALA A 56 17.91 1.78 -2.01
CA ALA A 56 17.29 1.01 -3.09
C ALA A 56 18.32 0.38 -4.06
N LYS A 57 19.49 0.98 -4.23
CA LYS A 57 20.58 0.39 -5.03
C LYS A 57 21.26 -0.80 -4.36
N GLU A 58 21.18 -0.88 -3.03
CA GLU A 58 21.77 -1.94 -2.22
C GLU A 58 20.75 -3.06 -1.94
N ALA A 59 19.46 -2.78 -2.13
CA ALA A 59 18.37 -3.71 -1.86
C ALA A 59 18.42 -4.94 -2.78
N LYS A 60 18.15 -6.11 -2.23
CA LYS A 60 18.02 -7.40 -2.93
C LYS A 60 16.73 -7.50 -3.71
N GLY A 61 15.68 -6.82 -3.22
CA GLY A 61 14.39 -6.70 -3.89
C GLY A 61 13.68 -5.43 -3.50
N ILE A 62 12.86 -4.92 -4.41
CA ILE A 62 12.08 -3.69 -4.23
C ILE A 62 10.63 -4.00 -4.57
N LEU A 63 9.75 -3.96 -3.58
CA LEU A 63 8.31 -4.11 -3.76
C LEU A 63 7.67 -2.72 -3.82
N VAL A 64 6.96 -2.43 -4.89
CA VAL A 64 6.38 -1.12 -5.14
C VAL A 64 4.87 -1.24 -5.31
N PHE A 65 4.12 -0.51 -4.50
CA PHE A 65 2.70 -0.26 -4.67
C PHE A 65 2.51 1.19 -5.11
N PRO A 66 2.39 1.45 -6.42
CA PRO A 66 2.37 2.81 -6.96
C PRO A 66 1.11 3.59 -6.58
N LYS A 67 0.01 2.88 -6.37
CA LYS A 67 -1.27 3.45 -5.99
C LYS A 67 -1.94 2.56 -4.96
N THR A 68 -2.03 3.06 -3.73
CA THR A 68 -2.77 2.41 -2.66
C THR A 68 -3.90 3.31 -2.22
N TYR A 69 -5.11 2.84 -2.36
CA TYR A 69 -6.33 3.56 -2.00
C TYR A 69 -6.71 3.20 -0.58
N LYS A 70 -6.82 4.18 0.28
CA LYS A 70 -7.32 4.04 1.65
C LYS A 70 -8.58 4.88 1.79
N ALA A 71 -9.67 4.26 2.22
CA ALA A 71 -10.93 4.96 2.45
C ALA A 71 -11.63 4.43 3.70
N GLY A 72 -12.31 5.32 4.43
CA GLY A 72 -13.09 4.94 5.61
C GLY A 72 -13.72 6.12 6.33
N VAL A 73 -14.68 5.81 7.19
CA VAL A 73 -15.34 6.79 8.09
C VAL A 73 -15.13 6.41 9.56
N VAL A 74 -15.51 5.20 9.96
CA VAL A 74 -15.29 4.59 11.28
C VAL A 74 -14.52 3.29 11.10
N ILE A 75 -14.83 2.56 10.04
CA ILE A 75 -14.09 1.40 9.56
C ILE A 75 -13.53 1.80 8.21
N GLY A 76 -12.24 1.58 8.02
CA GLY A 76 -11.54 1.86 6.80
C GLY A 76 -10.96 0.60 6.17
N GLY A 77 -10.74 0.67 4.85
CA GLY A 77 -10.04 -0.34 4.09
C GLY A 77 -8.94 0.29 3.26
N GLU A 78 -7.91 -0.50 2.98
CA GLU A 78 -6.83 -0.16 2.08
C GLU A 78 -6.67 -1.25 1.04
N TYR A 79 -6.45 -0.85 -0.22
CA TYR A 79 -6.16 -1.74 -1.33
C TYR A 79 -5.19 -1.09 -2.31
N GLY A 80 -4.24 -1.86 -2.79
CA GLY A 80 -3.34 -1.48 -3.87
C GLY A 80 -2.78 -2.70 -4.60
N GLU A 81 -2.38 -2.52 -5.85
CA GLU A 81 -1.66 -3.51 -6.64
C GLU A 81 -0.26 -2.97 -6.95
N GLY A 82 0.71 -3.87 -7.01
CA GLY A 82 2.09 -3.51 -7.22
C GLY A 82 2.93 -4.68 -7.75
N ALA A 83 4.23 -4.43 -7.86
CA ALA A 83 5.17 -5.41 -8.37
C ALA A 83 6.44 -5.50 -7.53
N LEU A 84 6.99 -6.70 -7.44
CA LEU A 84 8.32 -6.97 -6.89
C LEU A 84 9.35 -6.90 -8.02
N ARG A 85 10.36 -6.05 -7.81
CA ARG A 85 11.52 -5.93 -8.70
C ARG A 85 12.74 -6.58 -8.05
N VAL A 86 13.47 -7.35 -8.84
CA VAL A 86 14.79 -7.85 -8.48
C VAL A 86 15.74 -7.44 -9.59
N GLY A 87 16.69 -6.58 -9.26
CA GLY A 87 17.41 -5.81 -10.28
C GLY A 87 16.43 -4.97 -11.13
N ASP A 88 16.55 -5.03 -12.45
CA ASP A 88 15.71 -4.29 -13.38
C ASP A 88 14.44 -5.05 -13.81
N ALA A 89 14.23 -6.27 -13.33
CA ALA A 89 13.14 -7.12 -13.77
C ALA A 89 11.97 -7.17 -12.77
N THR A 90 10.73 -7.08 -13.26
CA THR A 90 9.55 -7.47 -12.49
C THR A 90 9.49 -8.99 -12.41
N VAL A 91 9.54 -9.53 -11.19
CA VAL A 91 9.55 -10.98 -10.95
C VAL A 91 8.19 -11.54 -10.51
N ASN A 92 7.35 -10.70 -9.88
CA ASN A 92 5.99 -11.10 -9.49
C ASN A 92 5.12 -9.86 -9.19
N TYR A 93 3.80 -10.07 -9.14
CA TYR A 93 2.81 -9.05 -8.82
C TYR A 93 2.13 -9.36 -7.49
N TYR A 94 1.79 -8.32 -6.74
CA TYR A 94 1.22 -8.42 -5.40
C TYR A 94 0.08 -7.43 -5.21
N SER A 95 -0.84 -7.78 -4.32
CA SER A 95 -1.79 -6.84 -3.75
C SER A 95 -1.46 -6.57 -2.29
N ILE A 96 -1.72 -5.36 -1.83
CA ILE A 96 -1.72 -4.99 -0.42
C ILE A 96 -3.14 -4.69 0.02
N THR A 97 -3.52 -5.23 1.17
CA THR A 97 -4.81 -4.98 1.80
C THR A 97 -4.61 -4.69 3.28
N ALA A 98 -5.38 -3.77 3.82
CA ALA A 98 -5.43 -3.55 5.26
C ALA A 98 -6.84 -3.15 5.69
N ALA A 99 -7.20 -3.49 6.93
CA ALA A 99 -8.40 -2.99 7.58
C ALA A 99 -7.98 -2.06 8.72
N SER A 100 -8.70 -0.97 8.91
CA SER A 100 -8.47 -0.04 10.01
C SER A 100 -9.78 0.33 10.69
N ILE A 101 -9.73 0.45 12.02
CA ILE A 101 -10.83 0.94 12.83
C ILE A 101 -10.37 2.25 13.46
N GLY A 102 -11.14 3.31 13.29
CA GLY A 102 -10.83 4.62 13.87
C GLY A 102 -11.60 5.75 13.19
N ALA A 103 -11.65 6.89 13.87
CA ALA A 103 -12.29 8.09 13.33
C ALA A 103 -11.39 8.74 12.24
N GLN A 104 -11.41 8.16 11.04
CA GLN A 104 -10.71 8.69 9.89
C GLN A 104 -11.74 8.98 8.80
N LEU A 105 -12.05 10.26 8.62
CA LEU A 105 -12.90 10.71 7.53
C LEU A 105 -12.03 11.01 6.31
N GLY A 106 -12.23 10.26 5.22
CA GLY A 106 -11.62 10.61 3.96
C GLY A 106 -11.17 9.44 3.09
N ALA A 107 -10.70 9.79 1.91
CA ALA A 107 -10.00 8.91 0.98
C ALA A 107 -8.57 9.44 0.77
N GLN A 108 -7.60 8.56 0.76
CA GLN A 108 -6.20 8.87 0.54
C GLN A 108 -5.64 7.99 -0.57
N LEU A 109 -4.80 8.58 -1.40
CA LEU A 109 -4.00 7.87 -2.40
C LEU A 109 -2.53 8.04 -2.04
N ARG A 110 -1.83 6.92 -1.85
CA ARG A 110 -0.41 6.92 -1.48
C ARG A 110 0.37 5.92 -2.32
N SER A 111 1.66 6.13 -2.41
CA SER A 111 2.63 5.19 -2.97
C SER A 111 3.45 4.59 -1.84
N GLN A 112 3.82 3.33 -1.98
CA GLN A 112 4.63 2.61 -1.00
C GLN A 112 5.77 1.90 -1.72
N VAL A 113 6.97 2.00 -1.17
CA VAL A 113 8.17 1.29 -1.60
C VAL A 113 8.71 0.52 -0.41
N ILE A 114 8.86 -0.79 -0.54
CA ILE A 114 9.41 -1.66 0.48
C ILE A 114 10.71 -2.25 -0.07
N LEU A 115 11.81 -2.00 0.62
CA LEU A 115 13.15 -2.48 0.29
C LEU A 115 13.47 -3.70 1.14
N PHE A 116 13.79 -4.81 0.50
CA PHE A 116 14.36 -5.99 1.14
C PHE A 116 15.88 -5.88 1.06
N MET A 117 16.52 -5.60 2.21
CA MET A 117 17.96 -5.31 2.26
C MET A 117 18.82 -6.58 2.31
N THR A 118 18.23 -7.72 2.69
CA THR A 118 18.91 -9.02 2.76
C THR A 118 18.23 -10.08 1.92
N ASP A 119 18.99 -11.08 1.48
CA ASP A 119 18.45 -12.20 0.70
C ASP A 119 17.46 -13.02 1.54
N GLU A 120 17.74 -13.21 2.85
CA GLU A 120 16.87 -13.94 3.77
C GLU A 120 15.48 -13.27 3.89
N ALA A 121 15.45 -11.94 4.00
CA ALA A 121 14.19 -11.20 4.09
C ALA A 121 13.38 -11.28 2.79
N LEU A 122 14.07 -11.18 1.64
CA LEU A 122 13.45 -11.33 0.34
C LEU A 122 12.88 -12.74 0.12
N ASP A 123 13.65 -13.77 0.47
CA ASP A 123 13.24 -15.16 0.31
C ASP A 123 12.10 -15.53 1.27
N ALA A 124 12.15 -15.09 2.52
CA ALA A 124 11.04 -15.25 3.46
C ALA A 124 9.74 -14.62 2.93
N PHE A 125 9.82 -13.41 2.38
CA PHE A 125 8.68 -12.76 1.75
C PHE A 125 8.14 -13.55 0.55
N ARG A 126 9.01 -13.96 -0.38
CA ARG A 126 8.61 -14.65 -1.62
C ARG A 126 8.00 -16.02 -1.38
N ASN A 127 8.42 -16.71 -0.31
CA ASN A 127 7.96 -18.06 0.05
C ASN A 127 6.69 -18.04 0.92
N SER A 128 6.21 -16.86 1.34
CA SER A 128 4.97 -16.74 2.11
C SER A 128 3.74 -16.79 1.19
N GLU A 129 2.69 -17.49 1.61
CA GLU A 129 1.38 -17.49 0.91
C GLU A 129 0.53 -16.25 1.19
N GLY A 130 1.03 -15.33 1.97
CA GLY A 130 0.41 -14.06 2.34
C GLY A 130 1.18 -13.48 3.50
N TRP A 131 1.97 -12.47 3.22
CA TRP A 131 2.87 -11.84 4.18
C TRP A 131 2.16 -10.72 4.94
N GLU A 132 2.16 -10.80 6.27
CA GLU A 132 1.53 -9.80 7.13
C GLU A 132 2.60 -8.95 7.83
N VAL A 133 2.54 -7.64 7.60
CA VAL A 133 3.47 -6.68 8.17
C VAL A 133 3.30 -6.61 9.70
N GLY A 134 4.39 -6.81 10.43
CA GLY A 134 4.41 -6.84 11.89
C GLY A 134 4.26 -8.24 12.49
N ILE A 135 3.82 -9.24 11.70
CA ILE A 135 3.73 -10.64 12.11
C ILE A 135 4.81 -11.48 11.43
N ASP A 136 4.82 -11.52 10.10
CA ASP A 136 5.77 -12.31 9.32
C ASP A 136 7.12 -11.60 9.14
N GLY A 137 7.15 -10.28 9.36
CA GLY A 137 8.35 -9.47 9.35
C GLY A 137 8.09 -8.03 9.77
N SER A 138 9.05 -7.46 10.48
CA SER A 138 9.03 -6.05 10.86
C SER A 138 9.52 -5.19 9.71
N VAL A 139 8.77 -4.13 9.40
CA VAL A 139 9.15 -3.10 8.42
C VAL A 139 9.45 -1.80 9.15
N ALA A 140 10.70 -1.35 9.08
CA ALA A 140 11.05 -0.02 9.58
C ALA A 140 10.54 1.03 8.59
N ILE A 141 9.66 1.92 9.05
CA ILE A 141 9.09 2.98 8.21
C ILE A 141 10.00 4.18 8.22
N ALA A 142 10.54 4.52 7.05
CA ALA A 142 11.24 5.77 6.82
C ALA A 142 10.28 6.83 6.30
N THR A 143 10.19 7.95 7.00
CA THR A 143 9.40 9.09 6.56
C THR A 143 10.19 9.87 5.50
N ILE A 144 9.59 10.11 4.35
CA ILE A 144 10.17 10.98 3.33
C ILE A 144 9.66 12.40 3.57
N GLY A 145 10.55 13.27 4.02
CA GLY A 145 10.31 14.70 4.20
C GLY A 145 11.47 15.51 3.65
N ALA A 146 11.23 16.78 3.36
CA ALA A 146 12.29 17.68 2.87
C ALA A 146 13.37 17.86 3.95
N GLY A 147 14.54 17.23 3.74
CA GLY A 147 15.74 17.42 4.57
C GLY A 147 15.95 16.38 5.67
N GLU A 148 15.12 15.35 5.79
CA GLU A 148 15.35 14.30 6.78
C GLU A 148 16.31 13.22 6.24
N GLU A 149 17.38 12.98 6.97
CA GLU A 149 18.25 11.82 6.79
C GLU A 149 17.56 10.61 7.43
N ILE A 150 17.69 9.44 6.78
CA ILE A 150 17.23 8.18 7.37
C ILE A 150 18.18 7.89 8.54
N ASP A 151 17.61 7.69 9.73
CA ASP A 151 18.41 7.39 10.91
C ASP A 151 19.16 6.06 10.74
N THR A 152 20.31 5.94 11.42
CA THR A 152 21.20 4.78 11.28
C THR A 152 20.53 3.47 11.66
N HIS A 153 19.61 3.50 12.64
CA HIS A 153 18.89 2.31 13.07
C HIS A 153 17.93 1.80 11.98
N THR A 154 17.18 2.70 11.35
CA THR A 154 16.30 2.37 10.23
C THR A 154 17.11 1.88 9.02
N ALA A 155 18.25 2.50 8.72
CA ALA A 155 19.09 2.12 7.59
C ALA A 155 19.71 0.70 7.74
N GLN A 156 19.81 0.17 8.95
CA GLN A 156 20.36 -1.16 9.25
C GLN A 156 19.29 -2.27 9.31
N GLN A 157 18.02 -1.93 9.08
CA GLN A 157 16.96 -2.94 9.12
C GLN A 157 16.94 -3.80 7.86
N SER A 158 16.55 -5.06 8.00
CA SER A 158 16.45 -6.00 6.87
C SER A 158 15.31 -5.68 5.92
N ILE A 159 14.29 -4.94 6.37
CA ILE A 159 13.16 -4.48 5.55
C ILE A 159 12.87 -3.03 5.91
N ILE A 160 12.88 -2.14 4.90
CA ILE A 160 12.64 -0.70 5.06
C ILE A 160 11.48 -0.28 4.16
N GLY A 161 10.46 0.34 4.76
CA GLY A 161 9.29 0.84 4.06
C GLY A 161 9.31 2.36 3.90
N PHE A 162 8.95 2.83 2.72
CA PHE A 162 8.76 4.25 2.42
C PHE A 162 7.33 4.48 1.97
N ILE A 163 6.69 5.48 2.54
CA ILE A 163 5.35 5.88 2.17
C ILE A 163 5.39 7.33 1.74
N PHE A 164 4.87 7.61 0.55
CA PHE A 164 4.81 8.97 0.01
C PHE A 164 3.55 9.18 -0.82
N SER A 165 3.22 10.43 -1.08
CA SER A 165 2.08 10.79 -1.89
C SER A 165 2.45 11.92 -2.84
N ASN A 166 1.92 11.88 -4.05
CA ASN A 166 2.05 12.97 -5.02
C ASN A 166 1.27 14.24 -4.61
N LYS A 167 0.45 14.17 -3.56
CA LYS A 167 -0.44 15.25 -3.13
C LYS A 167 -0.10 15.86 -1.77
N GLY A 168 1.12 15.64 -1.25
CA GLY A 168 1.59 16.29 -0.03
C GLY A 168 1.33 15.49 1.26
N LEU A 169 1.49 16.16 2.38
CA LEU A 169 1.61 15.66 3.75
C LEU A 169 0.59 14.58 4.12
N MET A 170 1.08 13.40 4.46
CA MET A 170 0.29 12.33 5.04
C MET A 170 0.62 12.22 6.52
N PHE A 171 -0.41 12.36 7.35
CA PHE A 171 -0.35 12.05 8.76
C PHE A 171 -0.75 10.58 8.95
N ASN A 172 -0.01 9.87 9.79
CA ASN A 172 -0.25 8.47 10.14
C ASN A 172 0.19 7.45 9.06
N LEU A 173 1.50 7.25 8.99
CA LEU A 173 2.16 6.30 8.08
C LEU A 173 2.40 4.99 8.84
N ASN A 174 1.49 4.04 8.76
CA ASN A 174 1.66 2.72 9.32
C ASN A 174 1.34 1.65 8.27
N LEU A 175 2.18 0.62 8.21
CA LEU A 175 1.99 -0.59 7.41
C LEU A 175 1.56 -1.79 8.25
N GLU A 176 1.68 -1.72 9.58
CA GLU A 176 1.31 -2.83 10.46
C GLU A 176 -0.13 -3.30 10.24
N GLY A 177 -0.31 -4.62 10.24
CA GLY A 177 -1.58 -5.25 9.93
C GLY A 177 -1.97 -5.22 8.45
N SER A 178 -1.08 -4.76 7.58
CA SER A 178 -1.27 -4.91 6.13
C SER A 178 -0.90 -6.31 5.69
N LYS A 179 -1.75 -6.93 4.88
CA LYS A 179 -1.52 -8.23 4.26
C LYS A 179 -1.13 -8.04 2.80
N ILE A 180 0.01 -8.61 2.42
CA ILE A 180 0.54 -8.60 1.06
C ILE A 180 0.44 -10.01 0.49
N SER A 181 -0.25 -10.15 -0.64
CA SER A 181 -0.51 -11.45 -1.26
C SER A 181 -0.12 -11.43 -2.74
N SER A 182 0.46 -12.53 -3.21
CA SER A 182 0.74 -12.71 -4.64
C SER A 182 -0.55 -12.75 -5.45
N ILE A 183 -0.54 -12.09 -6.60
CA ILE A 183 -1.67 -12.06 -7.54
C ILE A 183 -1.23 -12.55 -8.91
N LYS A 184 -2.09 -13.33 -9.57
CA LYS A 184 -1.86 -13.75 -10.96
C LYS A 184 -2.25 -12.60 -11.89
N LYS A 185 -1.37 -12.25 -12.79
CA LYS A 185 -1.58 -11.24 -13.83
C LYS A 185 -1.28 -11.81 -15.22
#